data_63596de4631904bf28064ff25f06c463
#
_entry.id   63596de4631904bf28064ff25f06c463
#
_cell.length_a   1.000
_cell.length_b   1.000
_cell.length_c   1.000
_cell.angle_alpha   90.00
_cell.angle_beta   90.00
_cell.angle_gamma   90.00
#
_symmetry.space_group_name_H-M   'P 1'
#
loop_
_entity.id
_entity.type
_entity.pdbx_description
1 polymer ?
#
loop_
_entity_poly.entity_id
_entity_poly.type
_entity_poly.pdbx_seq_one_letter_code
_entity_poly.pdbx_strand_id
1 'polypeptide(L)' 'MTNFRETAKQLEIREKDFIGFLLKHKYVYRDKRGKLLPYADKNNGLFEIKECYNEKTKWSGTQTLITPKGRETFRLLYVS' A
#
# COMPACT_ATOMS: atom_id res chain seq x y z
N MET A 1 7.43 -4.57 -7.64
CA MET A 1 6.44 -4.07 -6.67
C MET A 1 6.48 -2.57 -6.61
N THR A 2 5.35 -1.95 -6.29
CA THR A 2 5.23 -0.49 -6.30
C THR A 2 4.71 0.00 -4.96
N ASN A 3 5.06 1.25 -4.61
CA ASN A 3 4.48 1.90 -3.43
C ASN A 3 3.08 2.45 -3.77
N PHE A 4 2.42 3.07 -2.79
CA PHE A 4 1.07 3.58 -3.01
C PHE A 4 1.02 4.65 -4.09
N ARG A 5 2.00 5.54 -4.11
CA ARG A 5 2.05 6.61 -5.12
C ARG A 5 2.20 6.06 -6.52
N GLU A 6 3.15 5.14 -6.71
CA GLU A 6 3.38 4.55 -8.03
C GLU A 6 2.19 3.73 -8.50
N THR A 7 1.56 2.99 -7.60
CA THR A 7 0.37 2.21 -7.94
C THR A 7 -0.77 3.12 -8.36
N ALA A 8 -1.03 4.17 -7.61
CA ALA A 8 -2.07 5.13 -7.96
C ALA A 8 -1.81 5.77 -9.32
N LYS A 9 -0.56 6.12 -9.59
CA LYS A 9 -0.17 6.70 -10.88
C LYS A 9 -0.43 5.72 -12.03
N GLN A 10 -0.10 4.45 -11.84
CA GLN A 10 -0.33 3.42 -12.85
C GLN A 10 -1.81 3.17 -13.09
N LEU A 11 -2.64 3.34 -12.06
CA LEU A 11 -4.09 3.21 -12.16
C LEU A 11 -4.76 4.51 -12.61
N GLU A 12 -3.98 5.57 -12.84
CA GLU A 12 -4.46 6.87 -13.28
C GLU A 12 -5.44 7.51 -12.29
N ILE A 13 -5.19 7.32 -11.01
CA ILE A 13 -5.98 7.93 -9.93
C ILE A 13 -5.05 8.67 -8.98
N ARG A 14 -5.62 9.58 -8.19
CA ARG A 14 -4.86 10.33 -7.22
C ARG A 14 -4.44 9.41 -6.06
N GLU A 15 -3.23 9.61 -5.55
CA GLU A 15 -2.74 8.85 -4.41
C GLU A 15 -3.70 8.94 -3.22
N LYS A 16 -4.20 10.14 -2.94
CA LYS A 16 -5.14 10.37 -1.86
C LYS A 16 -6.43 9.57 -2.04
N ASP A 17 -6.96 9.54 -3.25
CA ASP A 17 -8.18 8.81 -3.56
C ASP A 17 -7.95 7.30 -3.45
N PHE A 18 -6.81 6.83 -3.91
CA PHE A 18 -6.45 5.43 -3.82
C PHE A 18 -6.32 4.97 -2.36
N ILE A 19 -5.61 5.75 -1.56
CA ILE A 19 -5.44 5.45 -0.13
C ILE A 19 -6.80 5.46 0.58
N GLY A 20 -7.64 6.44 0.27
CA GLY A 20 -8.99 6.49 0.83
C GLY A 20 -9.82 5.27 0.47
N PHE A 21 -9.68 4.81 -0.76
CA PHE A 21 -10.35 3.59 -1.22
C PHE A 21 -9.90 2.37 -0.41
N LEU A 22 -8.59 2.22 -0.21
CA LEU A 22 -8.05 1.10 0.55
C LEU A 22 -8.49 1.15 2.02
N LEU A 23 -8.52 2.34 2.61
CA LEU A 23 -8.98 2.51 4.00
C LEU A 23 -10.47 2.20 4.12
N LYS A 24 -11.26 2.67 3.19
CA LYS A 24 -12.72 2.45 3.18
C LYS A 24 -13.06 0.97 3.10
N HIS A 25 -12.35 0.23 2.27
CA HIS A 25 -12.59 -1.20 2.08
C HIS A 25 -11.83 -2.07 3.07
N LYS A 26 -11.13 -1.46 4.03
CA LYS A 26 -10.39 -2.15 5.09
C LYS A 26 -9.30 -3.09 4.57
N TYR A 27 -8.66 -2.68 3.49
CA TYR A 27 -7.46 -3.38 3.03
C TYR A 27 -6.23 -2.96 3.81
N VAL A 28 -6.19 -1.68 4.23
CA VAL A 28 -5.09 -1.14 5.02
C VAL A 28 -5.65 -0.34 6.19
N TYR A 29 -4.82 -0.08 7.18
CA TYR A 29 -5.18 0.76 8.32
C TYR A 29 -4.00 1.67 8.66
N ARG A 30 -4.28 2.75 9.38
CA ARG A 30 -3.24 3.63 9.88
C ARG A 30 -2.90 3.24 11.31
N ASP A 31 -1.61 3.09 11.59
CA ASP A 31 -1.16 2.84 12.94
C ASP A 31 -1.08 4.16 13.72
N LYS A 32 -0.57 4.09 14.96
CA LYS A 32 -0.46 5.27 15.82
C LYS A 32 0.47 6.34 15.23
N ARG A 33 1.37 5.96 14.34
CA ARG A 33 2.32 6.87 13.70
C ARG A 33 1.82 7.38 12.35
N GLY A 34 0.61 6.99 11.95
CA GLY A 34 0.04 7.35 10.67
C GLY A 34 0.54 6.50 9.51
N LYS A 35 1.23 5.41 9.80
CA LYS A 35 1.75 4.49 8.79
C LYS A 35 0.64 3.60 8.26
N LEU A 36 0.63 3.37 6.96
CA LEU A 36 -0.35 2.49 6.34
C LEU A 36 0.18 1.06 6.35
N LEU A 37 -0.57 0.17 7.00
CA LEU A 37 -0.24 -1.23 7.11
C LEU A 37 -1.40 -2.08 6.61
N PRO A 38 -1.12 -3.22 5.94
CA PRO A 38 -2.20 -4.08 5.46
C PRO A 38 -2.81 -4.90 6.59
N TYR A 39 -4.12 -5.11 6.52
CA TYR A 39 -4.77 -6.06 7.41
C TYR A 39 -4.32 -7.48 7.07
N ALA A 40 -3.98 -8.26 8.09
CA ALA A 40 -3.47 -9.62 7.89
C ALA A 40 -4.47 -10.51 7.17
N ASP A 41 -5.74 -10.40 7.48
CA ASP A 41 -6.80 -11.21 6.87
C ASP A 41 -7.13 -10.79 5.43
N LYS A 42 -6.72 -9.60 5.02
CA LYS A 42 -6.94 -9.10 3.66
C LYS A 42 -5.70 -9.19 2.78
N ASN A 43 -4.56 -9.55 3.37
CA ASN A 43 -3.29 -9.59 2.65
C ASN A 43 -3.08 -10.97 2.03
N ASN A 44 -3.82 -11.27 0.98
CA ASN A 44 -3.68 -12.54 0.24
C ASN A 44 -2.65 -12.41 -0.88
N GLY A 45 -1.44 -11.98 -0.52
CA GLY A 45 -0.40 -11.71 -1.50
C GLY A 45 -0.57 -10.38 -2.24
N LEU A 46 -1.46 -9.51 -1.74
CA LEU A 46 -1.71 -8.20 -2.34
C LEU A 46 -0.68 -7.16 -1.93
N PHE A 47 -0.10 -7.34 -0.74
CA PHE A 47 0.88 -6.41 -0.19
C PHE A 47 2.12 -7.16 0.25
N GLU A 48 3.23 -6.45 0.30
CA GLU A 48 4.47 -6.96 0.86
C GLU A 48 5.09 -5.88 1.74
N ILE A 49 5.57 -6.26 2.91
CA ILE A 49 6.23 -5.34 3.84
C ILE A 49 7.72 -5.53 3.70
N LYS A 50 8.42 -4.45 3.36
CA LYS A 50 9.87 -4.45 3.18
C LYS A 50 10.50 -3.65 4.30
N GLU A 51 11.55 -4.20 4.90
CA GLU A 51 12.34 -3.48 5.88
C GLU A 51 13.31 -2.54 5.16
N CYS A 52 13.36 -1.30 5.63
CA CYS A 52 14.23 -0.27 5.10
C CYS A 52 15.18 0.21 6.18
N TYR A 53 16.46 0.37 5.82
CA TYR A 53 17.47 0.88 6.73
C TYR A 53 18.33 1.91 6.00
N ASN A 54 18.52 3.06 6.63
CA ASN A 54 19.35 4.12 6.09
C ASN A 54 20.55 4.32 7.02
N GLU A 55 21.74 3.97 6.57
CA GLU A 55 22.96 4.06 7.36
C GLU A 55 23.33 5.49 7.74
N LYS A 56 23.03 6.45 6.86
CA LYS A 56 23.38 7.86 7.08
C LYS A 56 22.58 8.47 8.23
N THR A 57 21.33 8.13 8.32
CA THR A 57 20.43 8.68 9.35
C THR A 57 20.18 7.69 10.48
N LYS A 58 20.69 6.47 10.35
CA LYS A 58 20.42 5.35 11.26
C LYS A 58 18.93 5.10 11.44
N TRP A 59 18.14 5.47 10.42
CA TRP A 59 16.71 5.25 10.44
C TRP A 59 16.40 3.82 10.00
N SER A 60 15.55 3.16 10.74
CA SER A 60 15.03 1.85 10.35
C SER A 60 13.52 1.86 10.44
N GLY A 61 12.90 1.15 9.52
CA GLY A 61 11.44 1.07 9.49
C GLY A 61 10.97 0.10 8.44
N THR A 62 9.67 0.04 8.24
CA THR A 62 9.06 -0.83 7.25
C THR A 62 8.31 0.00 6.22
N GLN A 63 8.28 -0.50 4.99
CA GLN A 63 7.53 0.11 3.90
C GLN A 63 6.55 -0.92 3.35
N THR A 64 5.30 -0.54 3.23
CA THR A 64 4.28 -1.39 2.62
C THR A 64 4.29 -1.18 1.12
N LEU A 65 4.46 -2.27 0.38
CA LEU A 65 4.48 -2.26 -1.08
C LEU A 65 3.30 -3.06 -1.61
N ILE A 66 2.88 -2.73 -2.82
CA ILE A 66 1.78 -3.43 -3.48
C ILE A 66 2.38 -4.35 -4.54
N THR A 67 2.02 -5.63 -4.47
CA THR A 67 2.50 -6.63 -5.42
C THR A 67 1.80 -6.44 -6.77
N PRO A 68 2.35 -7.00 -7.86
CA PRO A 68 1.66 -6.97 -9.14
C PRO A 68 0.26 -7.58 -9.07
N LYS A 69 0.08 -8.62 -8.28
CA LYS A 69 -1.24 -9.22 -8.04
C LYS A 69 -2.17 -8.22 -7.34
N GLY A 70 -1.66 -7.50 -6.33
CA GLY A 70 -2.43 -6.49 -5.62
C GLY A 70 -2.84 -5.35 -6.53
N ARG A 71 -1.92 -4.87 -7.35
CA ARG A 71 -2.19 -3.81 -8.31
C ARG A 71 -3.32 -4.20 -9.25
N GLU A 72 -3.27 -5.40 -9.81
CA GLU A 72 -4.30 -5.88 -10.72
C GLU A 72 -5.65 -6.03 -10.02
N THR A 73 -5.62 -6.56 -8.79
CA THR A 73 -6.84 -6.72 -7.99
C THR A 73 -7.49 -5.36 -7.72
N PHE A 74 -6.73 -4.37 -7.30
CA PHE A 74 -7.27 -3.04 -6.99
C PHE A 74 -7.74 -2.32 -8.25
N ARG A 75 -7.06 -2.52 -9.36
CA ARG A 75 -7.51 -1.97 -10.63
C ARG A 75 -8.91 -2.46 -10.99
N LEU A 76 -9.12 -3.77 -10.89
CA LEU A 76 -10.43 -4.36 -11.20
C LEU A 76 -11.50 -3.88 -10.23
N LEU A 77 -11.18 -3.80 -8.94
CA LEU A 77 -12.13 -3.34 -7.93
C LEU A 77 -12.47 -1.86 -8.09
N TYR A 78 -11.50 -1.04 -8.44
CA TYR A 78 -11.71 0.40 -8.57
C TYR A 78 -12.55 0.75 -9.79
N VAL A 79 -12.37 0.01 -10.87
CA VAL A 79 -13.08 0.24 -12.14
C VAL A 79 -14.50 -0.33 -12.12
N SER A 80 -14.75 -1.35 -11.28
CA SER A 80 -16.07 -2.00 -11.22
C SER A 80 -17.13 -1.19 -10.48
#